data_3d9ab9c60f6f993f38d757187d1684a7
#
_entry.id   3d9ab9c60f6f993f38d757187d1684a7
#
_cell.length_a   1.000
_cell.length_b   1.000
_cell.length_c   1.000
_cell.angle_alpha   90.00
_cell.angle_beta   90.00
_cell.angle_gamma   90.00
#
_symmetry.space_group_name_H-M   'P 1'
#
loop_
_entity.id
_entity.type
_entity.pdbx_description
1 polymer ?
#
loop_
_entity_poly.entity_id
_entity_poly.type
_entity_poly.pdbx_seq_one_letter_code
_entity_poly.pdbx_strand_id
1 'polypeptide(L)'
;LYTHVVLNNGELSLEPLRFGVAGGKLDAQIRLNGRSTPLEGRAKLTARNFKLKQLFPTFEPMKTSFGELNGDAHLSGRGNSVAKLLGTANGGLKMIINDGAISRSLMEIAGLNVGNYVVGKIFGDEDVKINCAAADVGIKDGLATSQLFVFDTENAIIYIDGTVNLATEQLDLKITPESKGFRVFSLRSP
;
A
#
# COMPACT_ATOMS: atom_id res chain seq x y z
N LEU A 1 15.86 -12.61 12.53
CA LEU A 1 15.49 -11.47 13.37
C LEU A 1 16.75 -10.94 14.06
N TYR A 2 17.02 -9.66 13.91
CA TYR A 2 18.06 -8.92 14.63
C TYR A 2 17.46 -7.61 15.14
N THR A 3 17.65 -7.31 16.42
CA THR A 3 17.21 -6.03 16.99
C THR A 3 18.14 -5.61 18.12
N HIS A 4 18.30 -4.30 18.26
CA HIS A 4 18.88 -3.69 19.46
C HIS A 4 17.75 -3.01 20.23
N VAL A 5 17.56 -3.45 21.48
CA VAL A 5 16.49 -2.97 22.37
C VAL A 5 17.10 -2.14 23.48
N VAL A 6 16.66 -0.90 23.61
CA VAL A 6 17.04 -0.02 24.71
C VAL A 6 15.80 0.47 25.42
N LEU A 7 15.75 0.28 26.72
CA LEU A 7 14.73 0.88 27.59
C LEU A 7 15.44 1.84 28.55
N ASN A 8 15.20 3.11 28.42
CA ASN A 8 15.82 4.13 29.26
C ASN A 8 14.78 5.18 29.66
N ASN A 9 14.64 5.39 30.97
CA ASN A 9 13.74 6.43 31.52
C ASN A 9 12.34 6.42 30.93
N GLY A 10 11.70 5.24 30.68
CA GLY A 10 10.36 5.12 30.12
C GLY A 10 10.27 5.33 28.61
N GLU A 11 11.40 5.40 27.92
CA GLU A 11 11.48 5.37 26.45
C GLU A 11 12.02 4.02 25.99
N LEU A 12 11.25 3.33 25.13
CA LEU A 12 11.65 2.09 24.47
C LEU A 12 12.11 2.42 23.05
N SER A 13 13.31 1.98 22.69
CA SER A 13 13.87 2.07 21.35
C SER A 13 14.19 0.68 20.81
N LEU A 14 13.76 0.41 19.59
CA LEU A 14 14.07 -0.77 18.78
C LEU A 14 14.80 -0.28 17.53
N GLU A 15 16.13 -0.14 17.62
CA GLU A 15 16.95 0.46 16.56
C GLU A 15 18.33 -0.23 16.45
N PRO A 16 18.61 -0.94 15.36
CA PRO A 16 17.72 -1.34 14.29
C PRO A 16 16.83 -2.52 14.70
N LEU A 17 15.67 -2.66 14.07
CA LEU A 17 14.86 -3.87 14.06
C LEU A 17 14.86 -4.41 12.64
N ARG A 18 15.50 -5.57 12.41
CA ARG A 18 15.65 -6.18 11.08
C ARG A 18 15.14 -7.58 11.07
N PHE A 19 14.29 -7.91 10.09
CA PHE A 19 13.82 -9.27 9.90
C PHE A 19 13.38 -9.55 8.47
N GLY A 20 13.45 -10.84 8.08
CA GLY A 20 12.89 -11.33 6.83
C GLY A 20 11.40 -11.60 7.01
N VAL A 21 10.59 -11.12 6.10
CA VAL A 21 9.15 -11.36 6.03
C VAL A 21 8.69 -11.30 4.58
N ALA A 22 7.70 -12.10 4.23
CA ALA A 22 7.13 -12.14 2.87
C ALA A 22 8.19 -12.29 1.76
N GLY A 23 9.25 -13.07 2.01
CA GLY A 23 10.36 -13.31 1.08
C GLY A 23 11.31 -12.13 0.87
N GLY A 24 11.09 -11.02 1.55
CA GLY A 24 11.89 -9.81 1.51
C GLY A 24 12.53 -9.47 2.86
N LYS A 25 12.89 -8.20 3.02
CA LYS A 25 13.54 -7.66 4.23
C LYS A 25 12.77 -6.44 4.73
N LEU A 26 12.57 -6.37 6.03
CA LEU A 26 12.10 -5.18 6.74
C LEU A 26 13.19 -4.65 7.66
N ASP A 27 13.57 -3.40 7.45
CA ASP A 27 14.36 -2.61 8.38
C ASP A 27 13.42 -1.60 9.05
N ALA A 28 13.43 -1.56 10.39
CA ALA A 28 12.59 -0.67 11.16
C ALA A 28 13.39 0.05 12.24
N GLN A 29 12.96 1.26 12.57
CA GLN A 29 13.36 2.02 13.73
C GLN A 29 12.09 2.43 14.45
N ILE A 30 11.90 1.96 15.67
CA ILE A 30 10.68 2.21 16.44
C ILE A 30 11.08 2.82 17.78
N ARG A 31 10.43 3.92 18.15
CA ARG A 31 10.56 4.58 19.46
C ARG A 31 9.20 4.77 20.07
N LEU A 32 9.07 4.40 21.34
CA LEU A 32 7.86 4.58 22.13
C LEU A 32 8.22 5.34 23.40
N ASN A 33 7.62 6.50 23.60
CA ASN A 33 7.80 7.33 24.79
C ASN A 33 6.61 7.14 25.75
N GLY A 34 6.81 6.33 26.78
CA GLY A 34 5.82 6.05 27.83
C GLY A 34 5.73 7.12 28.93
N ARG A 35 6.56 8.18 28.87
CA ARG A 35 6.45 9.34 29.79
C ARG A 35 5.30 10.25 29.42
N SER A 36 4.89 10.21 28.15
CA SER A 36 3.75 10.97 27.66
C SER A 36 2.45 10.22 27.94
N THR A 37 1.39 10.93 28.31
CA THR A 37 0.04 10.38 28.43
C THR A 37 -0.88 11.18 27.49
N PRO A 38 -1.38 10.54 26.40
CA PRO A 38 -1.14 9.18 25.93
C PRO A 38 0.31 8.95 25.43
N LEU A 39 0.71 7.69 25.32
CA LEU A 39 2.02 7.27 24.81
C LEU A 39 2.27 7.86 23.41
N GLU A 40 3.49 8.31 23.16
CA GLU A 40 3.93 8.76 21.84
C GLU A 40 4.74 7.67 21.15
N GLY A 41 4.40 7.38 19.89
CA GLY A 41 5.11 6.45 19.04
C GLY A 41 5.69 7.11 17.80
N ARG A 42 6.88 6.66 17.38
CA ARG A 42 7.48 7.00 16.11
C ARG A 42 8.00 5.73 15.45
N ALA A 43 7.77 5.60 14.15
CA ALA A 43 8.26 4.47 13.38
C ALA A 43 8.82 4.96 12.05
N LYS A 44 9.99 4.43 11.66
CA LYS A 44 10.53 4.51 10.31
C LYS A 44 10.70 3.10 9.82
N LEU A 45 10.10 2.79 8.67
CA LEU A 45 10.05 1.45 8.09
C LEU A 45 10.62 1.49 6.68
N THR A 46 11.41 0.49 6.33
CA THR A 46 11.96 0.29 4.99
C THR A 46 11.75 -1.17 4.60
N ALA A 47 10.83 -1.40 3.67
CA ALA A 47 10.51 -2.71 3.11
C ALA A 47 11.19 -2.88 1.76
N ARG A 48 11.84 -4.04 1.52
CA ARG A 48 12.50 -4.35 0.27
C ARG A 48 12.21 -5.77 -0.17
N ASN A 49 11.83 -5.91 -1.45
CA ASN A 49 11.60 -7.17 -2.15
C ASN A 49 10.49 -8.04 -1.50
N PHE A 50 9.44 -7.43 -0.95
CA PHE A 50 8.31 -8.17 -0.41
C PHE A 50 7.54 -8.82 -1.55
N LYS A 51 7.43 -10.13 -1.53
CA LYS A 51 6.68 -10.89 -2.53
C LYS A 51 5.18 -10.83 -2.22
N LEU A 52 4.39 -10.27 -3.13
CA LEU A 52 2.95 -10.04 -2.94
C LEU A 52 2.23 -11.29 -2.44
N LYS A 53 2.45 -12.46 -3.06
CA LYS A 53 1.83 -13.73 -2.67
C LYS A 53 2.15 -14.20 -1.25
N GLN A 54 3.22 -13.68 -0.64
CA GLN A 54 3.64 -14.07 0.70
C GLN A 54 3.19 -13.08 1.78
N LEU A 55 2.67 -11.91 1.39
CA LEU A 55 2.12 -10.94 2.34
C LEU A 55 0.87 -11.47 3.04
N PHE A 56 0.02 -12.19 2.29
CA PHE A 56 -1.24 -12.74 2.78
C PHE A 56 -1.40 -14.21 2.35
N PRO A 57 -0.64 -15.15 2.96
CA PRO A 57 -0.55 -16.52 2.47
C PRO A 57 -1.87 -17.32 2.58
N THR A 58 -2.77 -16.90 3.46
CA THR A 58 -4.08 -17.53 3.67
C THR A 58 -5.20 -16.93 2.82
N PHE A 59 -4.92 -15.83 2.13
CA PHE A 59 -5.91 -15.11 1.33
C PHE A 59 -5.86 -15.61 -0.12
N GLU A 60 -6.85 -16.42 -0.51
CA GLU A 60 -6.90 -17.08 -1.83
C GLU A 60 -6.65 -16.16 -3.03
N PRO A 61 -7.25 -14.94 -3.10
CA PRO A 61 -7.01 -14.04 -4.23
C PRO A 61 -5.56 -13.57 -4.39
N MET A 62 -4.73 -13.69 -3.34
CA MET A 62 -3.31 -13.33 -3.41
C MET A 62 -2.42 -14.49 -3.87
N LYS A 63 -2.92 -15.72 -3.92
CA LYS A 63 -2.10 -16.88 -4.27
C LYS A 63 -1.58 -16.87 -5.71
N THR A 64 -2.35 -16.32 -6.63
CA THR A 64 -1.96 -16.16 -8.04
C THR A 64 -1.27 -14.81 -8.29
N SER A 65 -1.35 -13.88 -7.35
CA SER A 65 -0.67 -12.58 -7.46
C SER A 65 0.84 -12.75 -7.29
N PHE A 66 1.61 -12.09 -8.12
CA PHE A 66 3.06 -12.03 -8.01
C PHE A 66 3.56 -10.59 -8.19
N GLY A 67 4.84 -10.35 -7.93
CA GLY A 67 5.48 -9.05 -7.97
C GLY A 67 6.22 -8.76 -6.68
N GLU A 68 7.08 -7.75 -6.72
CA GLU A 68 7.90 -7.33 -5.60
C GLU A 68 7.52 -5.92 -5.17
N LEU A 69 7.11 -5.78 -3.91
CA LEU A 69 6.80 -4.51 -3.29
C LEU A 69 8.02 -3.98 -2.55
N ASN A 70 8.35 -2.74 -2.83
CA ASN A 70 9.34 -1.95 -2.10
C ASN A 70 8.63 -0.71 -1.53
N GLY A 71 9.01 -0.28 -0.33
CA GLY A 71 8.36 0.87 0.26
C GLY A 71 9.12 1.43 1.46
N ASP A 72 8.81 2.69 1.74
CA ASP A 72 9.32 3.42 2.88
C ASP A 72 8.15 4.13 3.58
N ALA A 73 8.13 4.05 4.92
CA ALA A 73 7.15 4.76 5.71
C ALA A 73 7.82 5.46 6.88
N HIS A 74 7.29 6.61 7.25
CA HIS A 74 7.62 7.30 8.49
C HIS A 74 6.33 7.78 9.12
N LEU A 75 6.14 7.39 10.37
CA LEU A 75 4.91 7.66 11.10
C LEU A 75 5.23 8.15 12.51
N SER A 76 4.42 9.05 13.00
CA SER A 76 4.38 9.43 14.42
C SER A 76 2.93 9.54 14.85
N GLY A 77 2.62 9.14 16.08
CA GLY A 77 1.25 9.20 16.59
C GLY A 77 1.22 9.11 18.10
N ARG A 78 0.03 9.29 18.68
CA ARG A 78 -0.22 9.26 20.12
C ARG A 78 -1.37 8.31 20.43
N GLY A 79 -1.19 7.44 21.41
CA GLY A 79 -2.25 6.52 21.81
C GLY A 79 -1.74 5.33 22.61
N ASN A 80 -2.63 4.69 23.34
CA ASN A 80 -2.31 3.54 24.18
C ASN A 80 -2.64 2.20 23.49
N SER A 81 -2.85 2.23 22.17
CA SER A 81 -3.03 1.05 21.32
C SER A 81 -2.58 1.37 19.90
N VAL A 82 -2.34 0.35 19.08
CA VAL A 82 -1.97 0.50 17.67
C VAL A 82 -3.05 1.29 16.91
N ALA A 83 -4.33 0.98 17.11
CA ALA A 83 -5.45 1.68 16.49
C ALA A 83 -5.46 3.19 16.85
N LYS A 84 -5.21 3.54 18.13
CA LYS A 84 -5.13 4.94 18.56
C LYS A 84 -3.89 5.64 18.02
N LEU A 85 -2.74 4.96 17.94
CA LEU A 85 -1.54 5.50 17.33
C LEU A 85 -1.75 5.79 15.85
N LEU A 86 -2.40 4.90 15.11
CA LEU A 86 -2.75 5.09 13.69
C LEU A 86 -3.81 6.18 13.52
N GLY A 87 -4.83 6.21 14.37
CA GLY A 87 -5.89 7.24 14.32
C GLY A 87 -5.43 8.67 14.63
N THR A 88 -4.21 8.84 15.14
CA THR A 88 -3.57 10.15 15.37
C THR A 88 -2.28 10.31 14.55
N ALA A 89 -2.05 9.41 13.60
CA ALA A 89 -0.80 9.34 12.88
C ALA A 89 -0.55 10.58 12.02
N ASN A 90 0.72 10.96 11.98
CA ASN A 90 1.26 11.96 11.06
C ASN A 90 2.50 11.37 10.38
N GLY A 91 2.67 11.65 9.09
CA GLY A 91 3.80 11.15 8.31
C GLY A 91 3.47 10.83 6.88
N GLY A 92 4.01 9.73 6.36
CA GLY A 92 3.77 9.31 4.99
C GLY A 92 4.27 7.92 4.68
N LEU A 93 3.79 7.41 3.55
CA LEU A 93 4.10 6.10 3.01
C LEU A 93 4.37 6.24 1.51
N LYS A 94 5.46 5.65 1.05
CA LYS A 94 5.77 5.51 -0.38
C LYS A 94 5.96 4.05 -0.71
N MET A 95 5.37 3.61 -1.81
CA MET A 95 5.48 2.23 -2.27
C MET A 95 5.67 2.18 -3.78
N ILE A 96 6.37 1.16 -4.24
CA ILE A 96 6.48 0.79 -5.64
C ILE A 96 6.38 -0.72 -5.77
N ILE A 97 5.66 -1.17 -6.78
CA ILE A 97 5.59 -2.56 -7.22
C ILE A 97 6.12 -2.61 -8.65
N ASN A 98 7.10 -3.46 -8.89
CA ASN A 98 7.64 -3.69 -10.22
C ASN A 98 7.23 -5.09 -10.68
N ASP A 99 6.87 -5.20 -11.97
CA ASP A 99 6.60 -6.46 -12.66
C ASP A 99 5.76 -7.44 -11.85
N GLY A 100 4.45 -7.27 -11.89
CA GLY A 100 3.55 -8.06 -11.09
C GLY A 100 2.31 -8.53 -11.84
N ALA A 101 1.51 -9.33 -11.17
CA ALA A 101 0.14 -9.59 -11.55
C ALA A 101 -0.76 -9.61 -10.32
N ILE A 102 -1.96 -9.12 -10.49
CA ILE A 102 -3.01 -9.18 -9.48
C ILE A 102 -4.14 -10.03 -10.02
N SER A 103 -4.60 -10.99 -9.21
CA SER A 103 -5.73 -11.83 -9.60
C SER A 103 -7.00 -10.99 -9.81
N ARG A 104 -7.82 -11.38 -10.77
CA ARG A 104 -9.12 -10.78 -11.02
C ARG A 104 -9.99 -10.73 -9.75
N SER A 105 -10.02 -11.82 -9.00
CA SER A 105 -10.80 -11.89 -7.74
C SER A 105 -10.35 -10.84 -6.72
N LEU A 106 -9.06 -10.51 -6.66
CA LEU A 106 -8.58 -9.43 -5.79
C LEU A 106 -9.09 -8.06 -6.25
N MET A 107 -9.10 -7.82 -7.55
CA MET A 107 -9.65 -6.60 -8.14
C MET A 107 -11.15 -6.46 -7.87
N GLU A 108 -11.90 -7.55 -7.96
CA GLU A 108 -13.33 -7.59 -7.65
C GLU A 108 -13.62 -7.26 -6.17
N ILE A 109 -12.84 -7.85 -5.24
CA ILE A 109 -12.96 -7.57 -3.81
C ILE A 109 -12.60 -6.12 -3.48
N ALA A 110 -11.61 -5.54 -4.17
CA ALA A 110 -11.23 -4.14 -4.02
C ALA A 110 -12.29 -3.14 -4.54
N GLY A 111 -13.46 -3.64 -4.99
CA GLY A 111 -14.54 -2.80 -5.50
C GLY A 111 -14.30 -2.28 -6.92
N LEU A 112 -13.24 -2.76 -7.59
CA LEU A 112 -12.94 -2.45 -8.98
C LEU A 112 -13.90 -3.13 -9.96
N ASN A 113 -14.80 -3.95 -9.44
CA ASN A 113 -15.93 -4.54 -10.15
C ASN A 113 -17.10 -3.54 -10.34
N VAL A 114 -16.79 -2.27 -10.58
CA VAL A 114 -17.81 -1.25 -10.90
C VAL A 114 -18.36 -1.53 -12.30
N GLY A 115 -19.29 -2.48 -12.29
CA GLY A 115 -19.92 -3.06 -13.47
C GLY A 115 -18.94 -3.94 -14.25
N ASN A 116 -19.28 -5.21 -14.44
CA ASN A 116 -18.59 -6.20 -15.30
C ASN A 116 -18.14 -5.65 -16.66
N TYR A 117 -18.67 -4.52 -17.05
CA TYR A 117 -18.44 -3.85 -18.32
C TYR A 117 -17.07 -3.18 -18.40
N VAL A 118 -16.60 -2.49 -17.36
CA VAL A 118 -15.31 -1.77 -17.39
C VAL A 118 -14.15 -2.75 -17.20
N VAL A 119 -14.23 -3.60 -16.17
CA VAL A 119 -13.18 -4.58 -15.88
C VAL A 119 -13.10 -5.64 -16.98
N GLY A 120 -14.22 -6.22 -17.40
CA GLY A 120 -14.24 -7.22 -18.47
C GLY A 120 -13.82 -6.68 -19.83
N LYS A 121 -14.12 -5.41 -20.13
CA LYS A 121 -13.73 -4.79 -21.39
C LYS A 121 -12.26 -4.34 -21.44
N ILE A 122 -11.69 -4.00 -20.29
CA ILE A 122 -10.29 -3.54 -20.19
C ILE A 122 -9.34 -4.72 -19.95
N PHE A 123 -9.70 -5.68 -19.11
CA PHE A 123 -8.79 -6.72 -18.63
C PHE A 123 -9.15 -8.14 -19.08
N GLY A 124 -10.34 -8.36 -19.67
CA GLY A 124 -10.80 -9.71 -20.03
C GLY A 124 -11.04 -10.60 -18.81
N ASP A 125 -10.86 -11.92 -18.98
CA ASP A 125 -11.08 -12.94 -17.95
C ASP A 125 -9.78 -13.40 -17.26
N GLU A 126 -8.64 -12.82 -17.63
CA GLU A 126 -7.32 -13.20 -17.13
C GLU A 126 -6.87 -12.35 -15.92
N ASP A 127 -5.82 -12.78 -15.25
CA ASP A 127 -5.14 -12.00 -14.22
C ASP A 127 -4.58 -10.69 -14.81
N VAL A 128 -4.68 -9.60 -14.05
CA VAL A 128 -4.24 -8.29 -14.50
C VAL A 128 -2.73 -8.17 -14.31
N LYS A 129 -2.00 -8.11 -15.41
CA LYS A 129 -0.56 -7.88 -15.39
C LYS A 129 -0.24 -6.42 -15.10
N ILE A 130 0.58 -6.21 -14.10
CA ILE A 130 1.07 -4.89 -13.67
C ILE A 130 2.48 -4.70 -14.20
N ASN A 131 2.69 -3.66 -15.00
CA ASN A 131 4.04 -3.24 -15.41
C ASN A 131 4.74 -2.54 -14.25
N CYS A 132 4.04 -1.60 -13.61
CA CYS A 132 4.46 -1.01 -12.35
C CYS A 132 3.26 -0.44 -11.60
N ALA A 133 3.40 -0.32 -10.27
CA ALA A 133 2.48 0.46 -9.46
C ALA A 133 3.26 1.34 -8.50
N ALA A 134 2.78 2.54 -8.25
CA ALA A 134 3.40 3.48 -7.32
C ALA A 134 2.33 4.14 -6.45
N ALA A 135 2.67 4.33 -5.18
CA ALA A 135 1.85 5.08 -4.25
C ALA A 135 2.71 6.05 -3.43
N ASP A 136 2.21 7.26 -3.27
CA ASP A 136 2.69 8.29 -2.34
C ASP A 136 1.48 8.77 -1.54
N VAL A 137 1.50 8.51 -0.23
CA VAL A 137 0.37 8.78 0.67
C VAL A 137 0.85 9.64 1.81
N GLY A 138 0.31 10.85 1.93
CA GLY A 138 0.49 11.71 3.08
C GLY A 138 -0.49 11.34 4.19
N ILE A 139 -0.06 11.38 5.45
CA ILE A 139 -0.91 11.09 6.61
C ILE A 139 -0.86 12.28 7.56
N LYS A 140 -2.02 12.82 7.89
CA LYS A 140 -2.17 13.92 8.83
C LYS A 140 -3.34 13.66 9.79
N ASP A 141 -3.05 13.63 11.09
CA ASP A 141 -4.04 13.43 12.16
C ASP A 141 -4.93 12.20 11.91
N GLY A 142 -4.31 11.09 11.47
CA GLY A 142 -4.99 9.84 11.15
C GLY A 142 -5.74 9.81 9.81
N LEU A 143 -5.74 10.90 9.05
CA LEU A 143 -6.29 10.93 7.70
C LEU A 143 -5.17 10.71 6.68
N ALA A 144 -5.19 9.57 6.02
CA ALA A 144 -4.31 9.25 4.90
C ALA A 144 -4.92 9.77 3.60
N THR A 145 -4.13 10.52 2.83
CA THR A 145 -4.57 11.13 1.57
C THR A 145 -3.63 10.69 0.44
N SER A 146 -4.21 10.20 -0.65
CA SER A 146 -3.46 9.86 -1.86
C SER A 146 -2.88 11.14 -2.47
N GLN A 147 -1.56 11.19 -2.61
CA GLN A 147 -0.84 12.22 -3.38
C GLN A 147 -0.51 11.72 -4.78
N LEU A 148 -0.26 10.42 -4.87
CA LEU A 148 -0.12 9.64 -6.08
C LEU A 148 -0.52 8.21 -5.75
N PHE A 149 -1.40 7.61 -6.54
CA PHE A 149 -1.64 6.18 -6.49
C PHE A 149 -2.03 5.70 -7.88
N VAL A 150 -1.10 5.04 -8.54
CA VAL A 150 -1.22 4.63 -9.94
C VAL A 150 -0.82 3.18 -10.11
N PHE A 151 -1.61 2.47 -10.92
CA PHE A 151 -1.28 1.16 -11.46
C PHE A 151 -1.14 1.27 -12.98
N ASP A 152 0.02 1.00 -13.49
CA ASP A 152 0.26 0.82 -14.91
C ASP A 152 0.15 -0.68 -15.24
N THR A 153 -0.85 -1.04 -16.02
CA THR A 153 -1.12 -2.39 -16.49
C THR A 153 -0.89 -2.53 -17.99
N GLU A 154 -0.95 -3.73 -18.54
CA GLU A 154 -0.88 -3.93 -19.99
C GLU A 154 -1.93 -3.13 -20.75
N ASN A 155 -3.16 -3.08 -20.24
CA ASN A 155 -4.33 -2.60 -20.97
C ASN A 155 -4.83 -1.23 -20.51
N ALA A 156 -4.42 -0.75 -19.34
CA ALA A 156 -4.89 0.49 -18.75
C ALA A 156 -3.89 1.08 -17.75
N ILE A 157 -4.05 2.38 -17.51
CA ILE A 157 -3.50 3.05 -16.33
C ILE A 157 -4.68 3.32 -15.39
N ILE A 158 -4.54 2.94 -14.12
CA ILE A 158 -5.57 3.13 -13.09
C ILE A 158 -5.04 4.13 -12.07
N TYR A 159 -5.76 5.23 -11.91
CA TYR A 159 -5.49 6.21 -10.86
C TYR A 159 -6.45 5.99 -9.69
N ILE A 160 -5.94 6.12 -8.46
CA ILE A 160 -6.72 6.03 -7.24
C ILE A 160 -6.48 7.30 -6.43
N ASP A 161 -7.52 8.11 -6.31
CA ASP A 161 -7.53 9.33 -5.52
C ASP A 161 -8.45 9.17 -4.33
N GLY A 162 -8.18 9.90 -3.25
CA GLY A 162 -9.08 9.94 -2.11
C GLY A 162 -8.40 9.81 -0.77
N THR A 163 -9.17 9.40 0.22
CA THR A 163 -8.73 9.37 1.62
C THR A 163 -9.12 8.08 2.33
N VAL A 164 -8.32 7.75 3.36
CA VAL A 164 -8.59 6.67 4.32
C VAL A 164 -8.48 7.25 5.72
N ASN A 165 -9.55 7.21 6.49
CA ASN A 165 -9.55 7.59 7.89
C ASN A 165 -9.12 6.39 8.74
N LEU A 166 -7.92 6.42 9.30
CA LEU A 166 -7.32 5.34 10.07
C LEU A 166 -7.94 5.19 11.48
N ALA A 167 -8.69 6.20 11.97
CA ALA A 167 -9.38 6.14 13.24
C ALA A 167 -10.74 5.45 13.13
N THR A 168 -11.46 5.65 12.02
CA THR A 168 -12.81 5.14 11.79
C THR A 168 -12.87 4.00 10.78
N GLU A 169 -11.72 3.67 10.16
CA GLU A 169 -11.58 2.64 9.11
C GLU A 169 -12.46 2.92 7.88
N GLN A 170 -12.77 4.20 7.63
CA GLN A 170 -13.58 4.62 6.50
C GLN A 170 -12.70 4.96 5.30
N LEU A 171 -13.14 4.49 4.13
CA LEU A 171 -12.50 4.76 2.84
C LEU A 171 -13.42 5.63 1.99
N ASP A 172 -12.85 6.67 1.40
CA ASP A 172 -13.48 7.49 0.36
C ASP A 172 -12.49 7.57 -0.80
N LEU A 173 -12.65 6.66 -1.76
CA LEU A 173 -11.72 6.45 -2.86
C LEU A 173 -12.43 6.58 -4.21
N LYS A 174 -11.83 7.34 -5.10
CA LYS A 174 -12.21 7.44 -6.51
C LYS A 174 -11.20 6.69 -7.36
N ILE A 175 -11.69 5.74 -8.16
CA ILE A 175 -10.87 4.93 -9.06
C ILE A 175 -11.18 5.36 -10.49
N THR A 176 -10.15 5.74 -11.24
CA THR A 176 -10.26 6.25 -12.61
C THR A 176 -9.38 5.40 -13.52
N PRO A 177 -9.95 4.45 -14.28
CA PRO A 177 -9.21 3.69 -15.27
C PRO A 177 -9.12 4.47 -16.59
N GLU A 178 -7.92 4.50 -17.19
CA GLU A 178 -7.64 5.03 -18.52
C GLU A 178 -7.14 3.89 -19.41
N SER A 179 -7.92 3.51 -20.43
CA SER A 179 -7.54 2.46 -21.37
C SER A 179 -6.36 2.88 -22.24
N LYS A 180 -5.37 2.00 -22.39
CA LYS A 180 -4.24 2.13 -23.33
C LYS A 180 -4.61 1.73 -24.76
N GLY A 181 -5.90 1.66 -25.10
CA GLY A 181 -6.42 1.15 -26.36
C GLY A 181 -5.69 1.70 -27.57
N PHE A 182 -5.45 0.83 -28.52
CA PHE A 182 -4.96 1.16 -29.87
C PHE A 182 -5.78 2.31 -30.43
N ARG A 183 -5.19 3.46 -30.68
CA ARG A 183 -5.72 4.43 -31.62
C ARG A 183 -5.64 3.77 -32.99
N VAL A 184 -6.74 3.16 -33.42
CA VAL A 184 -6.92 2.83 -34.83
C VAL A 184 -6.88 4.16 -35.58
N PHE A 185 -5.78 4.42 -36.23
CA PHE A 185 -5.71 5.50 -37.20
C PHE A 185 -6.79 5.21 -38.24
N SER A 186 -7.92 5.90 -38.17
CA SER A 186 -8.85 5.96 -39.25
C SER A 186 -8.18 6.75 -40.37
N LEU A 187 -7.53 6.06 -41.30
CA LEU A 187 -7.17 6.63 -42.60
C LEU A 187 -8.49 6.96 -43.29
N ARG A 188 -8.90 8.21 -43.18
CA ARG A 188 -9.93 8.76 -44.09
C ARG A 188 -9.26 8.88 -45.44
N SER A 189 -9.55 7.94 -46.34
CA SER A 189 -9.26 8.09 -47.77
C SER A 189 -10.14 9.21 -48.32
N PRO A 190 -9.62 10.07 -49.21
CA PRO A 190 -10.38 11.13 -49.84
C PRO A 190 -11.50 10.61 -50.76
#